data_7c454f9342871aa7b1d3d4521e33905d
#
_entry.id   7c454f9342871aa7b1d3d4521e33905d
#
_cell.length_a   1.000
_cell.length_b   1.000
_cell.length_c   1.000
_cell.angle_alpha   90.00
_cell.angle_beta   90.00
_cell.angle_gamma   90.00
#
_symmetry.space_group_name_H-M   'P 1'
#
loop_
_entity.id
_entity.type
_entity.pdbx_description
1 polymer ?
#
loop_
_entity_poly.entity_id
_entity_poly.type
_entity_poly.pdbx_seq_one_letter_code
_entity_poly.pdbx_strand_id
1 'polypeptide(L)'
;MISRRDFLQTTMAAAALYGGSGFGNWGRLAAQQSLTQSKLLEFDTFGNVSLIHVTDIHAQMKPIFFREPEINIGVGGNRGQVPHVTGADFRKLYGINDGSASAYALTYDDFSSLAKGYGRVGGLDRVATVINHIRAERPDALLLDGGDTWHGSYTCHKTAGQDMVNVMNALRPDAMTFHWEFTLGSERVNEIVEGLPFAALGQNIFDSEWDEPTDMFPPYKFFETGGVKVAVIGQAFPYMPIANPGWMFPEYAFGIRDENMQAMVDEVRANGADLVVCLSHNGFDVDKQMAGIVTGIDVILSGHTHDALPEPVLVGKTIIVASGSNGKFVSRVDLDVRNGQMMGFRHKLIPIFSDVIEPDAEVAKVIDAQRAPYETELREVIGRTAEDQTLYRRGNFNGTWDDLICNALIEERDADIALSPGV
;
A
#
# COMPACT_ATOMS: atom_id res chain seq x y z
N MET A 1 -6.35 49.36 -0.45
CA MET A 1 -5.33 48.33 -0.23
C MET A 1 -5.90 47.01 -0.72
N ILE A 2 -5.33 46.43 -1.75
CA ILE A 2 -5.74 45.13 -2.29
C ILE A 2 -5.35 44.07 -1.25
N SER A 3 -6.30 43.20 -0.85
CA SER A 3 -5.99 42.15 0.11
C SER A 3 -5.04 41.10 -0.53
N ARG A 4 -4.29 40.38 0.30
CA ARG A 4 -3.45 39.24 -0.17
C ARG A 4 -4.25 38.23 -1.00
N ARG A 5 -5.52 38.07 -0.68
CA ARG A 5 -6.45 37.17 -1.38
C ARG A 5 -6.81 37.69 -2.77
N ASP A 6 -7.06 39.00 -2.89
CA ASP A 6 -7.43 39.64 -4.16
C ASP A 6 -6.21 39.69 -5.10
N PHE A 7 -5.01 39.90 -4.53
CA PHE A 7 -3.75 39.83 -5.30
C PHE A 7 -3.50 38.44 -5.86
N LEU A 8 -3.72 37.37 -5.08
CA LEU A 8 -3.59 35.99 -5.53
C LEU A 8 -4.64 35.60 -6.58
N GLN A 9 -5.89 36.04 -6.45
CA GLN A 9 -6.94 35.79 -7.44
C GLN A 9 -6.67 36.54 -8.74
N THR A 10 -6.15 37.77 -8.70
CA THR A 10 -5.80 38.55 -9.89
C THR A 10 -4.57 37.96 -10.61
N THR A 11 -3.62 37.41 -9.87
CA THR A 11 -2.43 36.76 -10.44
C THR A 11 -2.80 35.43 -11.11
N MET A 12 -3.74 34.67 -10.55
CA MET A 12 -4.25 33.44 -11.17
C MET A 12 -5.04 33.70 -12.47
N ALA A 13 -5.83 34.79 -12.52
CA ALA A 13 -6.56 35.18 -13.73
C ALA A 13 -5.60 35.69 -14.84
N ALA A 14 -4.52 36.37 -14.46
CA ALA A 14 -3.50 36.85 -15.42
C ALA A 14 -2.66 35.68 -15.99
N ALA A 15 -2.36 34.64 -15.18
CA ALA A 15 -1.63 33.46 -15.63
C ALA A 15 -2.42 32.62 -16.66
N ALA A 16 -3.75 32.63 -16.60
CA ALA A 16 -4.61 31.96 -17.56
C ALA A 16 -4.70 32.69 -18.93
N LEU A 17 -4.37 33.99 -18.99
CA LEU A 17 -4.48 34.83 -20.18
C LEU A 17 -3.17 34.97 -20.98
N TYR A 18 -2.01 34.69 -20.39
CA TYR A 18 -0.70 34.83 -21.04
C TYR A 18 0.05 33.48 -21.02
N GLY A 19 -0.26 32.65 -22.00
CA GLY A 19 0.39 31.32 -22.23
C GLY A 19 1.87 31.44 -22.61
N GLY A 20 2.74 31.65 -21.63
CA GLY A 20 4.20 31.66 -21.81
C GLY A 20 4.86 30.67 -20.84
N SER A 21 5.85 29.95 -21.32
CA SER A 21 6.58 28.85 -20.65
C SER A 21 7.23 29.16 -19.28
N GLY A 22 7.17 30.42 -18.81
CA GLY A 22 7.66 30.83 -17.47
C GLY A 22 6.62 30.80 -16.35
N PHE A 23 5.32 30.74 -16.67
CA PHE A 23 4.23 30.81 -15.68
C PHE A 23 3.79 29.45 -15.12
N GLY A 24 4.19 28.34 -15.73
CA GLY A 24 3.89 26.99 -15.25
C GLY A 24 4.35 26.71 -13.83
N ASN A 25 5.51 27.25 -13.43
CA ASN A 25 6.05 27.08 -12.08
C ASN A 25 5.27 27.86 -11.01
N TRP A 26 4.71 29.04 -11.32
CA TRP A 26 3.94 29.83 -10.35
C TRP A 26 2.56 29.25 -10.07
N GLY A 27 1.91 28.70 -11.08
CA GLY A 27 0.63 27.99 -10.91
C GLY A 27 0.78 26.73 -10.06
N ARG A 28 1.88 26.00 -10.23
CA ARG A 28 2.23 24.82 -9.44
C ARG A 28 2.56 25.17 -7.98
N LEU A 29 3.35 26.22 -7.75
CA LEU A 29 3.64 26.74 -6.41
C LEU A 29 2.37 27.20 -5.68
N ALA A 30 1.43 27.83 -6.40
CA ALA A 30 0.13 28.24 -5.82
C ALA A 30 -0.76 27.02 -5.51
N ALA A 31 -0.77 25.99 -6.34
CA ALA A 31 -1.49 24.75 -6.08
C ALA A 31 -0.90 23.99 -4.87
N GLN A 32 0.41 23.95 -4.76
CA GLN A 32 1.14 23.36 -3.64
C GLN A 32 0.89 24.12 -2.32
N GLN A 33 0.88 25.45 -2.34
CA GLN A 33 0.54 26.29 -1.17
C GLN A 33 -0.92 26.11 -0.71
N SER A 34 -1.80 25.53 -1.54
CA SER A 34 -3.19 25.22 -1.19
C SER A 34 -3.37 23.84 -0.58
N LEU A 35 -2.36 22.96 -0.66
CA LEU A 35 -2.40 21.61 -0.07
C LEU A 35 -2.03 21.69 1.41
N THR A 36 -2.94 21.32 2.28
CA THR A 36 -2.75 21.33 3.73
C THR A 36 -3.10 19.97 4.30
N GLN A 37 -2.51 19.64 5.46
CA GLN A 37 -2.84 18.40 6.16
C GLN A 37 -4.35 18.28 6.42
N SER A 38 -5.01 19.35 6.87
CA SER A 38 -6.45 19.33 7.13
C SER A 38 -7.27 19.00 5.89
N LYS A 39 -6.90 19.50 4.71
CA LYS A 39 -7.59 19.15 3.45
C LYS A 39 -7.34 17.70 3.02
N LEU A 40 -6.11 17.21 3.23
CA LEU A 40 -5.79 15.80 2.94
C LEU A 40 -6.58 14.85 3.83
N LEU A 41 -6.75 15.23 5.11
CA LEU A 41 -7.43 14.41 6.11
C LEU A 41 -8.95 14.64 6.18
N GLU A 42 -9.46 15.69 5.50
CA GLU A 42 -10.90 15.97 5.46
C GLU A 42 -11.68 14.77 4.89
N PHE A 43 -12.59 14.24 5.69
CA PHE A 43 -13.44 13.11 5.32
C PHE A 43 -14.73 13.17 6.13
N ASP A 44 -15.86 13.22 5.45
CA ASP A 44 -17.14 13.11 6.13
C ASP A 44 -17.36 11.69 6.62
N THR A 45 -17.37 11.48 7.91
CA THR A 45 -17.62 10.17 8.52
C THR A 45 -18.92 9.56 8.02
N PHE A 46 -18.93 8.25 7.80
CA PHE A 46 -20.09 7.54 7.28
C PHE A 46 -20.29 6.21 8.03
N GLY A 47 -21.55 5.80 8.18
CA GLY A 47 -21.89 4.52 8.79
C GLY A 47 -21.36 4.32 10.21
N ASN A 48 -21.14 3.07 10.59
CA ASN A 48 -20.79 2.66 11.95
C ASN A 48 -19.47 1.85 12.06
N VAL A 49 -18.93 1.33 10.96
CA VAL A 49 -17.64 0.61 10.93
C VAL A 49 -16.63 1.42 10.13
N SER A 50 -15.38 1.50 10.61
CA SER A 50 -14.28 2.13 9.88
C SER A 50 -13.11 1.17 9.79
N LEU A 51 -12.60 0.95 8.57
CA LEU A 51 -11.41 0.19 8.27
C LEU A 51 -10.31 1.13 7.79
N ILE A 52 -9.09 0.91 8.26
CA ILE A 52 -7.88 1.58 7.80
C ILE A 52 -7.01 0.50 7.17
N HIS A 53 -6.59 0.69 5.92
CA HIS A 53 -5.77 -0.28 5.21
C HIS A 53 -4.45 0.32 4.75
N VAL A 54 -3.37 -0.39 5.07
CA VAL A 54 -2.02 -0.21 4.55
C VAL A 54 -1.54 -1.56 4.03
N THR A 55 -0.66 -1.58 3.04
CA THR A 55 -0.14 -2.81 2.44
C THR A 55 1.18 -2.54 1.74
N ASP A 56 1.94 -3.59 1.47
CA ASP A 56 3.15 -3.53 0.64
C ASP A 56 4.12 -2.43 1.09
N ILE A 57 4.34 -2.34 2.41
CA ILE A 57 5.19 -1.30 3.01
C ILE A 57 6.66 -1.49 2.60
N HIS A 58 7.11 -2.73 2.38
CA HIS A 58 8.45 -3.11 1.95
C HIS A 58 9.56 -2.50 2.83
N ALA A 59 9.30 -2.45 4.13
CA ALA A 59 10.18 -1.84 5.12
C ALA A 59 10.60 -0.39 4.78
N GLN A 60 9.77 0.34 4.04
CA GLN A 60 10.02 1.72 3.66
C GLN A 60 9.62 2.69 4.77
N MET A 61 10.49 2.86 5.78
CA MET A 61 10.19 3.68 6.97
C MET A 61 10.21 5.19 6.70
N LYS A 62 11.11 5.65 5.82
CA LYS A 62 11.33 7.08 5.55
C LYS A 62 10.71 7.50 4.23
N PRO A 63 10.34 8.78 4.07
CA PRO A 63 9.78 9.29 2.82
C PRO A 63 10.73 9.14 1.63
N ILE A 64 10.17 8.84 0.46
CA ILE A 64 10.87 8.64 -0.80
C ILE A 64 10.26 9.47 -1.93
N PHE A 65 11.00 9.59 -3.02
CA PHE A 65 10.41 9.94 -4.31
C PHE A 65 9.95 8.66 -4.98
N PHE A 66 8.66 8.56 -5.27
CA PHE A 66 8.05 7.36 -5.82
C PHE A 66 7.29 7.68 -7.10
N ARG A 67 7.75 7.12 -8.21
CA ARG A 67 7.12 7.23 -9.53
C ARG A 67 6.21 6.03 -9.76
N GLU A 68 4.94 6.26 -10.05
CA GLU A 68 4.03 5.19 -10.44
C GLU A 68 4.48 4.53 -11.76
N PRO A 69 4.15 3.25 -11.98
CA PRO A 69 4.45 2.56 -13.22
C PRO A 69 3.81 3.27 -14.44
N GLU A 70 4.54 3.32 -15.54
CA GLU A 70 4.00 3.86 -16.80
C GLU A 70 3.14 2.85 -17.56
N ILE A 71 3.28 1.57 -17.24
CA ILE A 71 2.55 0.47 -17.86
C ILE A 71 2.00 -0.43 -16.76
N ASN A 72 0.74 -0.82 -16.88
CA ASN A 72 0.12 -1.89 -16.14
C ASN A 72 -0.63 -2.79 -17.14
N ILE A 73 -0.08 -3.99 -17.39
CA ILE A 73 -0.54 -4.85 -18.48
C ILE A 73 -1.73 -5.70 -18.03
N GLY A 74 -2.90 -5.41 -18.59
CA GLY A 74 -4.05 -6.30 -18.50
C GLY A 74 -4.05 -7.36 -19.59
N VAL A 75 -4.40 -8.60 -19.26
CA VAL A 75 -4.47 -9.74 -20.17
C VAL A 75 -5.93 -10.07 -20.49
N GLY A 76 -6.21 -10.40 -21.76
CA GLY A 76 -7.54 -10.80 -22.18
C GLY A 76 -8.61 -9.72 -21.94
N GLY A 77 -9.66 -10.06 -21.19
CA GLY A 77 -10.77 -9.17 -20.88
C GLY A 77 -10.42 -8.05 -19.87
N ASN A 78 -9.28 -8.15 -19.18
CA ASN A 78 -8.85 -7.12 -18.23
C ASN A 78 -8.10 -5.96 -18.91
N ARG A 79 -7.72 -6.10 -20.17
CA ARG A 79 -7.03 -5.04 -20.91
C ARG A 79 -7.83 -3.74 -20.94
N GLY A 80 -7.22 -2.65 -20.46
CA GLY A 80 -7.85 -1.33 -20.39
C GLY A 80 -8.95 -1.21 -19.35
N GLN A 81 -9.11 -2.22 -18.49
CA GLN A 81 -9.92 -2.14 -17.28
C GLN A 81 -9.05 -1.76 -16.09
N VAL A 82 -9.67 -1.23 -15.02
CA VAL A 82 -8.99 -1.02 -13.74
C VAL A 82 -8.55 -2.36 -13.18
N PRO A 83 -7.30 -2.48 -12.68
CA PRO A 83 -6.28 -1.45 -12.46
C PRO A 83 -5.34 -1.19 -13.66
N HIS A 84 -5.53 -1.86 -14.79
CA HIS A 84 -4.64 -1.86 -15.96
C HIS A 84 -4.78 -0.59 -16.82
N VAL A 85 -4.84 0.56 -16.15
CA VAL A 85 -4.91 1.89 -16.76
C VAL A 85 -3.90 2.80 -16.09
N THR A 86 -3.07 3.51 -16.85
CA THR A 86 -1.99 4.35 -16.31
C THR A 86 -1.97 5.74 -16.96
N GLY A 87 -1.25 6.68 -16.36
CA GLY A 87 -0.96 7.99 -16.94
C GLY A 87 -2.20 8.80 -17.32
N ALA A 88 -2.21 9.32 -18.54
CA ALA A 88 -3.28 10.19 -19.04
C ALA A 88 -4.65 9.50 -19.06
N ASP A 89 -4.71 8.21 -19.37
CA ASP A 89 -5.97 7.46 -19.40
C ASP A 89 -6.51 7.26 -17.97
N PHE A 90 -5.64 7.00 -16.99
CA PHE A 90 -6.01 6.95 -15.58
C PHE A 90 -6.56 8.30 -15.09
N ARG A 91 -5.86 9.40 -15.41
CA ARG A 91 -6.33 10.74 -15.06
C ARG A 91 -7.70 11.07 -15.68
N LYS A 92 -7.90 10.70 -16.94
CA LYS A 92 -9.19 10.88 -17.62
C LYS A 92 -10.30 10.08 -16.95
N LEU A 93 -10.03 8.81 -16.57
CA LEU A 93 -10.99 7.93 -15.93
C LEU A 93 -11.49 8.51 -14.59
N TYR A 94 -10.57 9.03 -13.77
CA TYR A 94 -10.89 9.54 -12.42
C TYR A 94 -11.03 11.07 -12.36
N GLY A 95 -11.06 11.78 -13.49
CA GLY A 95 -11.23 13.23 -13.52
C GLY A 95 -10.08 14.00 -12.86
N ILE A 96 -8.86 13.46 -12.88
CA ILE A 96 -7.68 14.06 -12.24
C ILE A 96 -7.07 15.11 -13.17
N ASN A 97 -6.93 16.34 -12.66
CA ASN A 97 -6.33 17.44 -13.39
C ASN A 97 -4.81 17.31 -13.55
N ASP A 98 -4.30 17.74 -14.70
CA ASP A 98 -2.86 17.82 -14.97
C ASP A 98 -2.15 18.65 -13.90
N GLY A 99 -0.95 18.22 -13.51
CA GLY A 99 -0.12 18.95 -12.55
C GLY A 99 -0.65 19.03 -11.13
N SER A 100 -1.77 18.34 -10.82
CA SER A 100 -2.36 18.30 -9.48
C SER A 100 -1.58 17.37 -8.54
N ALA A 101 -1.83 17.50 -7.24
CA ALA A 101 -1.30 16.59 -6.22
C ALA A 101 -1.74 15.13 -6.48
N SER A 102 -2.99 14.93 -6.92
CA SER A 102 -3.49 13.59 -7.30
C SER A 102 -2.79 13.04 -8.53
N ALA A 103 -2.48 13.87 -9.54
CA ALA A 103 -1.71 13.43 -10.70
C ALA A 103 -0.30 12.96 -10.28
N TYR A 104 0.38 13.71 -9.40
CA TYR A 104 1.68 13.32 -8.86
C TYR A 104 1.61 12.04 -8.01
N ALA A 105 0.58 11.90 -7.19
CA ALA A 105 0.45 10.75 -6.31
C ALA A 105 0.09 9.46 -7.05
N LEU A 106 -0.70 9.53 -8.13
CA LEU A 106 -1.38 8.38 -8.73
C LEU A 106 -0.91 8.05 -10.15
N THR A 107 -0.01 8.86 -10.73
CA THR A 107 0.49 8.63 -12.09
C THR A 107 2.00 8.91 -12.22
N TYR A 108 2.57 8.47 -13.32
CA TYR A 108 3.97 8.76 -13.67
C TYR A 108 4.15 10.10 -14.42
N ASP A 109 3.05 10.74 -14.80
CA ASP A 109 3.06 11.90 -15.69
C ASP A 109 3.83 13.08 -15.07
N ASP A 110 4.73 13.69 -15.85
CA ASP A 110 5.55 14.85 -15.48
C ASP A 110 6.26 14.69 -14.10
N PHE A 111 6.61 13.45 -13.75
CA PHE A 111 7.11 13.07 -12.43
C PHE A 111 8.24 13.97 -11.91
N SER A 112 9.27 14.18 -12.72
CA SER A 112 10.46 14.96 -12.28
C SER A 112 10.13 16.43 -11.93
N SER A 113 9.16 17.01 -12.63
CA SER A 113 8.69 18.37 -12.36
C SER A 113 7.75 18.42 -11.16
N LEU A 114 6.82 17.46 -11.04
CA LEU A 114 5.88 17.38 -9.93
C LEU A 114 6.58 17.02 -8.62
N ALA A 115 7.57 16.14 -8.65
CA ALA A 115 8.38 15.79 -7.48
C ALA A 115 9.14 16.99 -6.91
N LYS A 116 9.65 17.90 -7.76
CA LYS A 116 10.24 19.16 -7.29
C LYS A 116 9.23 20.09 -6.63
N GLY A 117 7.96 19.98 -7.02
CA GLY A 117 6.87 20.77 -6.48
C GLY A 117 6.26 20.19 -5.21
N TYR A 118 5.94 18.89 -5.20
CA TYR A 118 5.21 18.23 -4.11
C TYR A 118 6.10 17.51 -3.10
N GLY A 119 7.39 17.34 -3.40
CA GLY A 119 8.34 16.71 -2.49
C GLY A 119 8.22 15.18 -2.44
N ARG A 120 8.63 14.61 -1.31
CA ARG A 120 8.59 13.17 -1.08
C ARG A 120 7.22 12.71 -0.61
N VAL A 121 6.98 11.41 -0.76
CA VAL A 121 5.77 10.73 -0.29
C VAL A 121 6.13 9.61 0.68
N GLY A 122 5.16 9.19 1.49
CA GLY A 122 5.35 8.13 2.47
C GLY A 122 6.00 8.61 3.76
N GLY A 123 6.58 7.63 4.48
CA GLY A 123 7.12 7.79 5.84
C GLY A 123 6.14 7.30 6.88
N LEU A 124 6.52 6.24 7.61
CA LEU A 124 5.61 5.56 8.55
C LEU A 124 5.25 6.44 9.76
N ASP A 125 6.08 7.41 10.10
CA ASP A 125 5.77 8.46 11.07
C ASP A 125 4.61 9.36 10.64
N ARG A 126 4.43 9.58 9.33
CA ARG A 126 3.32 10.36 8.76
C ARG A 126 2.09 9.47 8.54
N VAL A 127 2.31 8.22 8.16
CA VAL A 127 1.24 7.19 8.17
C VAL A 127 0.62 7.11 9.56
N ALA A 128 1.42 7.10 10.62
CA ALA A 128 0.95 7.13 12.01
C ALA A 128 0.06 8.35 12.31
N THR A 129 0.44 9.54 11.83
CA THR A 129 -0.37 10.76 11.98
C THR A 129 -1.75 10.60 11.35
N VAL A 130 -1.82 10.03 10.15
CA VAL A 130 -3.09 9.76 9.46
C VAL A 130 -3.93 8.75 10.21
N ILE A 131 -3.33 7.63 10.64
CA ILE A 131 -4.01 6.60 11.44
C ILE A 131 -4.55 7.19 12.74
N ASN A 132 -3.74 7.96 13.47
CA ASN A 132 -4.14 8.59 14.73
C ASN A 132 -5.26 9.62 14.52
N HIS A 133 -5.25 10.37 13.42
CA HIS A 133 -6.35 11.26 13.05
C HIS A 133 -7.66 10.49 12.83
N ILE A 134 -7.62 9.40 12.07
CA ILE A 134 -8.81 8.57 11.83
C ILE A 134 -9.31 7.96 13.14
N ARG A 135 -8.42 7.43 13.98
CA ARG A 135 -8.77 6.87 15.29
C ARG A 135 -9.30 7.91 16.29
N ALA A 136 -8.90 9.17 16.15
CA ALA A 136 -9.48 10.25 16.96
C ALA A 136 -10.96 10.51 16.60
N GLU A 137 -11.34 10.35 15.34
CA GLU A 137 -12.74 10.44 14.89
C GLU A 137 -13.52 9.14 15.08
N ARG A 138 -12.84 8.00 14.94
CA ARG A 138 -13.35 6.63 14.98
C ARG A 138 -12.47 5.76 15.88
N PRO A 139 -12.64 5.82 17.21
CA PRO A 139 -11.77 5.11 18.16
C PRO A 139 -11.67 3.60 17.94
N ASP A 140 -12.72 3.00 17.39
CA ASP A 140 -12.81 1.56 17.12
C ASP A 140 -12.41 1.20 15.68
N ALA A 141 -11.81 2.13 14.92
CA ALA A 141 -11.35 1.85 13.56
C ALA A 141 -10.25 0.77 13.56
N LEU A 142 -10.45 -0.27 12.74
CA LEU A 142 -9.52 -1.38 12.60
C LEU A 142 -8.41 -1.00 11.61
N LEU A 143 -7.14 -1.09 12.04
CA LEU A 143 -5.98 -0.98 11.17
C LEU A 143 -5.57 -2.36 10.69
N LEU A 144 -5.64 -2.58 9.38
CA LEU A 144 -5.38 -3.84 8.72
C LEU A 144 -4.19 -3.69 7.76
N ASP A 145 -3.18 -4.54 7.97
CA ASP A 145 -1.95 -4.57 7.17
C ASP A 145 -2.01 -5.71 6.15
N GLY A 146 -1.99 -5.36 4.88
CA GLY A 146 -2.11 -6.31 3.76
C GLY A 146 -0.89 -7.21 3.54
N GLY A 147 0.17 -7.10 4.35
CA GLY A 147 1.40 -7.89 4.21
C GLY A 147 2.45 -7.24 3.31
N ASP A 148 3.53 -7.96 3.08
CA ASP A 148 4.76 -7.50 2.45
C ASP A 148 5.39 -6.33 3.20
N THR A 149 5.42 -6.48 4.52
CA THR A 149 5.78 -5.44 5.48
C THR A 149 7.23 -5.54 5.92
N TRP A 150 7.73 -6.75 6.25
CA TRP A 150 9.06 -6.98 6.85
C TRP A 150 10.14 -7.33 5.83
N HIS A 151 10.07 -6.80 4.64
CA HIS A 151 10.93 -7.13 3.52
C HIS A 151 11.24 -5.86 2.71
N GLY A 152 12.39 -5.80 2.07
CA GLY A 152 12.68 -4.86 0.99
C GLY A 152 13.63 -3.71 1.34
N SER A 153 14.06 -3.51 2.60
CA SER A 153 15.06 -2.50 2.96
C SER A 153 16.35 -3.10 3.50
N TYR A 154 17.43 -2.30 3.43
CA TYR A 154 18.72 -2.68 3.98
C TYR A 154 18.65 -2.97 5.49
N THR A 155 18.00 -2.10 6.25
CA THR A 155 17.89 -2.26 7.70
C THR A 155 17.06 -3.49 8.07
N CYS A 156 16.00 -3.75 7.33
CA CYS A 156 15.17 -4.93 7.52
C CYS A 156 15.96 -6.23 7.27
N HIS A 157 16.76 -6.26 6.21
CA HIS A 157 17.65 -7.38 5.94
C HIS A 157 18.68 -7.57 7.08
N LYS A 158 19.30 -6.50 7.58
CA LYS A 158 20.29 -6.56 8.68
C LYS A 158 19.70 -6.99 10.01
N THR A 159 18.45 -6.69 10.26
CA THR A 159 17.77 -7.00 11.52
C THR A 159 16.89 -8.25 11.43
N ALA A 160 16.86 -8.92 10.28
CA ALA A 160 15.94 -10.03 9.99
C ALA A 160 14.49 -9.66 10.37
N GLY A 161 14.02 -8.50 9.89
CA GLY A 161 12.66 -8.01 10.07
C GLY A 161 12.38 -7.29 11.40
N GLN A 162 13.27 -7.37 12.39
CA GLN A 162 12.99 -6.85 13.73
C GLN A 162 12.75 -5.34 13.76
N ASP A 163 13.43 -4.56 12.93
CA ASP A 163 13.22 -3.12 12.81
C ASP A 163 11.78 -2.78 12.43
N MET A 164 11.22 -3.48 11.45
CA MET A 164 9.83 -3.29 11.04
C MET A 164 8.83 -3.79 12.07
N VAL A 165 9.10 -4.93 12.72
CA VAL A 165 8.27 -5.40 13.85
C VAL A 165 8.13 -4.33 14.92
N ASN A 166 9.24 -3.67 15.28
CA ASN A 166 9.23 -2.60 16.28
C ASN A 166 8.42 -1.37 15.82
N VAL A 167 8.53 -1.00 14.55
CA VAL A 167 7.75 0.12 13.97
C VAL A 167 6.26 -0.24 13.87
N MET A 168 5.93 -1.45 13.42
CA MET A 168 4.53 -1.91 13.34
C MET A 168 3.88 -2.00 14.72
N ASN A 169 4.62 -2.44 15.74
CA ASN A 169 4.13 -2.42 17.12
C ASN A 169 3.79 -1.00 17.60
N ALA A 170 4.52 0.03 17.12
CA ALA A 170 4.20 1.42 17.41
C ALA A 170 2.98 1.93 16.62
N LEU A 171 2.75 1.45 15.39
CA LEU A 171 1.57 1.74 14.57
C LEU A 171 0.30 1.04 15.07
N ARG A 172 0.46 -0.11 15.78
CA ARG A 172 -0.60 -0.90 16.40
C ARG A 172 -1.67 -1.37 15.40
N PRO A 173 -1.32 -2.19 14.39
CA PRO A 173 -2.33 -2.85 13.58
C PRO A 173 -3.18 -3.81 14.42
N ASP A 174 -4.38 -4.12 13.96
CA ASP A 174 -5.29 -5.09 14.57
C ASP A 174 -5.09 -6.49 13.98
N ALA A 175 -4.77 -6.55 12.68
CA ALA A 175 -4.40 -7.77 11.97
C ALA A 175 -3.47 -7.49 10.79
N MET A 176 -2.74 -8.54 10.38
CA MET A 176 -1.95 -8.57 9.14
C MET A 176 -2.12 -9.89 8.41
N THR A 177 -1.73 -9.92 7.13
CA THR A 177 -1.49 -11.12 6.33
C THR A 177 -0.04 -11.14 5.79
N PHE A 178 0.31 -12.03 4.85
CA PHE A 178 1.70 -12.34 4.53
C PHE A 178 2.00 -12.37 3.03
N HIS A 179 3.26 -12.08 2.70
CA HIS A 179 3.88 -12.33 1.41
C HIS A 179 5.38 -12.70 1.58
N TRP A 180 6.29 -11.76 1.28
CA TRP A 180 7.74 -11.97 1.34
C TRP A 180 8.30 -12.12 2.76
N GLU A 181 7.49 -12.01 3.80
CA GLU A 181 7.90 -12.30 5.18
C GLU A 181 8.58 -13.66 5.30
N PHE A 182 8.08 -14.66 4.56
CA PHE A 182 8.64 -16.01 4.56
C PHE A 182 10.04 -16.12 3.92
N THR A 183 10.52 -15.07 3.24
CA THR A 183 11.93 -15.04 2.78
C THR A 183 12.93 -14.89 3.93
N LEU A 184 12.46 -14.55 5.14
CA LEU A 184 13.28 -14.60 6.37
C LEU A 184 13.51 -16.04 6.88
N GLY A 185 12.83 -17.03 6.32
CA GLY A 185 12.81 -18.42 6.75
C GLY A 185 11.72 -18.71 7.79
N SER A 186 11.15 -19.92 7.75
CA SER A 186 10.02 -20.31 8.62
C SER A 186 10.28 -20.09 10.09
N GLU A 187 11.46 -20.47 10.58
CA GLU A 187 11.84 -20.32 12.01
C GLU A 187 11.74 -18.86 12.45
N ARG A 188 12.27 -17.93 11.64
CA ARG A 188 12.23 -16.50 11.97
C ARG A 188 10.84 -15.91 11.89
N VAL A 189 10.05 -16.31 10.90
CA VAL A 189 8.66 -15.87 10.77
C VAL A 189 7.85 -16.33 11.98
N ASN A 190 7.99 -17.58 12.38
CA ASN A 190 7.29 -18.14 13.55
C ASN A 190 7.67 -17.40 14.84
N GLU A 191 8.97 -17.14 15.05
CA GLU A 191 9.46 -16.35 16.20
C GLU A 191 8.82 -14.95 16.24
N ILE A 192 8.73 -14.27 15.09
CA ILE A 192 8.11 -12.96 15.00
C ILE A 192 6.62 -13.05 15.32
N VAL A 193 5.91 -13.98 14.67
CA VAL A 193 4.44 -14.13 14.81
C VAL A 193 4.03 -14.44 16.25
N GLU A 194 4.77 -15.32 16.94
CA GLU A 194 4.55 -15.62 18.36
C GLU A 194 4.71 -14.38 19.28
N GLY A 195 5.54 -13.43 18.86
CA GLY A 195 5.80 -12.19 19.63
C GLY A 195 4.90 -11.00 19.24
N LEU A 196 4.04 -11.11 18.22
CA LEU A 196 3.19 -10.00 17.79
C LEU A 196 2.04 -9.74 18.76
N PRO A 197 1.74 -8.48 19.10
CA PRO A 197 0.57 -8.12 19.92
C PRO A 197 -0.74 -8.10 19.13
N PHE A 198 -0.71 -8.35 17.82
CA PHE A 198 -1.86 -8.33 16.91
C PHE A 198 -1.94 -9.63 16.12
N ALA A 199 -3.08 -9.85 15.43
CA ALA A 199 -3.30 -11.10 14.70
C ALA A 199 -2.52 -11.16 13.39
N ALA A 200 -1.86 -12.29 13.15
CA ALA A 200 -1.22 -12.63 11.89
C ALA A 200 -2.03 -13.76 11.24
N LEU A 201 -2.76 -13.45 10.15
CA LEU A 201 -3.82 -14.28 9.61
C LEU A 201 -3.46 -14.87 8.24
N GLY A 202 -3.81 -16.16 8.03
CA GLY A 202 -3.55 -16.83 6.74
C GLY A 202 -4.38 -18.10 6.56
N GLN A 203 -5.60 -17.97 6.00
CA GLN A 203 -6.48 -19.12 5.75
C GLN A 203 -5.93 -20.10 4.72
N ASN A 204 -4.95 -19.66 3.93
CA ASN A 204 -4.36 -20.43 2.82
C ASN A 204 -2.90 -20.84 3.09
N ILE A 205 -2.46 -20.77 4.35
CA ILE A 205 -1.16 -21.28 4.79
C ILE A 205 -1.41 -22.61 5.49
N PHE A 206 -0.87 -23.68 4.92
CA PHE A 206 -1.10 -25.05 5.33
C PHE A 206 0.21 -25.70 5.74
N ASP A 207 0.14 -26.73 6.57
CA ASP A 207 1.24 -27.65 6.79
C ASP A 207 1.57 -28.38 5.50
N SER A 208 2.85 -28.41 5.11
CA SER A 208 3.27 -28.97 3.81
C SER A 208 3.27 -30.51 3.78
N GLU A 209 3.36 -31.19 4.93
CA GLU A 209 3.37 -32.64 5.03
C GLU A 209 1.96 -33.22 4.95
N TRP A 210 0.98 -32.57 5.61
CA TRP A 210 -0.38 -33.10 5.76
C TRP A 210 -1.41 -32.37 4.89
N ASP A 211 -1.05 -31.24 4.29
CA ASP A 211 -1.96 -30.34 3.55
C ASP A 211 -3.19 -29.93 4.38
N GLU A 212 -2.97 -29.66 5.67
CA GLU A 212 -3.97 -29.26 6.64
C GLU A 212 -3.69 -27.83 7.15
N PRO A 213 -4.70 -27.05 7.59
CA PRO A 213 -4.49 -25.74 8.20
C PRO A 213 -3.53 -25.80 9.38
N THR A 214 -2.62 -24.83 9.47
CA THR A 214 -1.67 -24.74 10.60
C THR A 214 -2.21 -23.86 11.72
N ASP A 215 -1.98 -24.26 12.97
CA ASP A 215 -2.33 -23.46 14.16
C ASP A 215 -1.51 -22.16 14.27
N MET A 216 -0.33 -22.09 13.60
CA MET A 216 0.56 -20.92 13.63
C MET A 216 -0.08 -19.68 13.01
N PHE A 217 -0.88 -19.85 11.97
CA PHE A 217 -1.54 -18.77 11.24
C PHE A 217 -3.06 -18.95 11.26
N PRO A 218 -3.74 -18.40 12.29
CA PRO A 218 -5.21 -18.50 12.35
C PRO A 218 -5.84 -17.99 11.05
N PRO A 219 -6.88 -18.68 10.53
CA PRO A 219 -7.51 -18.28 9.27
C PRO A 219 -8.25 -16.96 9.37
N TYR A 220 -8.80 -16.62 10.54
CA TYR A 220 -9.55 -15.40 10.76
C TYR A 220 -9.54 -14.97 12.24
N LYS A 221 -9.97 -13.72 12.46
CA LYS A 221 -10.23 -13.17 13.80
C LYS A 221 -11.49 -12.32 13.80
N PHE A 222 -12.28 -12.42 14.88
CA PHE A 222 -13.42 -11.52 15.10
C PHE A 222 -13.00 -10.26 15.83
N PHE A 223 -13.63 -9.15 15.43
CA PHE A 223 -13.52 -7.83 16.07
C PHE A 223 -14.92 -7.27 16.28
N GLU A 224 -15.08 -6.48 17.35
CA GLU A 224 -16.29 -5.69 17.60
C GLU A 224 -15.96 -4.22 17.36
N THR A 225 -16.64 -3.60 16.40
CA THR A 225 -16.47 -2.18 16.06
C THR A 225 -17.78 -1.56 15.63
N GLY A 226 -18.14 -0.40 16.18
CA GLY A 226 -19.41 0.28 15.87
C GLY A 226 -20.67 -0.54 16.16
N GLY A 227 -20.60 -1.50 17.08
CA GLY A 227 -21.69 -2.43 17.38
C GLY A 227 -21.91 -3.51 16.31
N VAL A 228 -20.90 -3.77 15.48
CA VAL A 228 -20.89 -4.77 14.41
C VAL A 228 -19.84 -5.83 14.70
N LYS A 229 -20.18 -7.09 14.56
CA LYS A 229 -19.25 -8.22 14.62
C LYS A 229 -18.59 -8.41 13.27
N VAL A 230 -17.33 -8.00 13.16
CA VAL A 230 -16.53 -8.07 11.94
C VAL A 230 -15.63 -9.29 11.97
N ALA A 231 -15.71 -10.16 10.96
CA ALA A 231 -14.72 -11.22 10.75
C ALA A 231 -13.68 -10.73 9.73
N VAL A 232 -12.40 -10.75 10.11
CA VAL A 232 -11.27 -10.51 9.20
C VAL A 232 -10.64 -11.87 8.90
N ILE A 233 -10.68 -12.28 7.64
CA ILE A 233 -10.08 -13.52 7.13
C ILE A 233 -8.79 -13.14 6.40
N GLY A 234 -7.66 -13.76 6.76
CA GLY A 234 -6.37 -13.52 6.12
C GLY A 234 -6.18 -14.38 4.88
N GLN A 235 -5.62 -13.79 3.83
CA GLN A 235 -5.28 -14.44 2.58
C GLN A 235 -3.84 -14.08 2.20
N ALA A 236 -2.89 -14.95 2.50
CA ALA A 236 -1.49 -14.75 2.17
C ALA A 236 -1.25 -14.92 0.65
N PHE A 237 -0.11 -14.43 0.17
CA PHE A 237 0.29 -14.60 -1.23
C PHE A 237 0.33 -16.08 -1.65
N PRO A 238 -0.46 -16.47 -2.66
CA PRO A 238 -0.66 -17.89 -2.96
C PRO A 238 0.46 -18.54 -3.76
N TYR A 239 1.30 -17.73 -4.43
CA TYR A 239 2.33 -18.22 -5.34
C TYR A 239 3.73 -18.24 -4.71
N MET A 240 3.83 -18.25 -3.38
CA MET A 240 5.11 -18.38 -2.65
C MET A 240 6.01 -19.51 -3.20
N PRO A 241 5.50 -20.74 -3.46
CA PRO A 241 6.33 -21.85 -3.95
C PRO A 241 6.81 -21.68 -5.40
N ILE A 242 6.22 -20.76 -6.16
CA ILE A 242 6.63 -20.44 -7.54
C ILE A 242 7.68 -19.33 -7.52
N ALA A 243 7.48 -18.33 -6.63
CA ALA A 243 8.31 -17.13 -6.56
C ALA A 243 9.61 -17.36 -5.79
N ASN A 244 9.66 -18.34 -4.87
CA ASN A 244 10.78 -18.57 -3.97
C ASN A 244 11.19 -20.04 -3.88
N PRO A 245 12.46 -20.31 -3.58
CA PRO A 245 12.93 -21.67 -3.30
C PRO A 245 12.21 -22.28 -2.08
N GLY A 246 11.66 -23.48 -2.22
CA GLY A 246 10.90 -24.16 -1.15
C GLY A 246 11.67 -24.43 0.14
N TRP A 247 13.01 -24.40 0.12
CA TRP A 247 13.83 -24.53 1.34
C TRP A 247 13.71 -23.34 2.31
N MET A 248 13.15 -22.20 1.87
CA MET A 248 12.93 -21.04 2.75
C MET A 248 11.76 -21.25 3.72
N PHE A 249 10.78 -22.08 3.33
CA PHE A 249 9.58 -22.37 4.12
C PHE A 249 9.12 -23.82 3.95
N PRO A 250 10.00 -24.81 4.26
CA PRO A 250 9.74 -26.21 3.96
C PRO A 250 8.52 -26.79 4.70
N GLU A 251 8.12 -26.18 5.82
CA GLU A 251 6.98 -26.59 6.63
C GLU A 251 5.64 -26.12 6.09
N TYR A 252 5.62 -25.17 5.12
CA TYR A 252 4.41 -24.50 4.71
C TYR A 252 4.08 -24.71 3.23
N ALA A 253 2.80 -24.94 2.94
CA ALA A 253 2.20 -24.97 1.62
C ALA A 253 1.26 -23.77 1.43
N PHE A 254 1.25 -23.22 0.21
CA PHE A 254 0.47 -22.05 -0.16
C PHE A 254 -0.38 -22.35 -1.39
N GLY A 255 -1.47 -21.63 -1.55
CA GLY A 255 -2.35 -21.71 -2.72
C GLY A 255 -3.46 -20.68 -2.63
N ILE A 256 -4.26 -20.50 -3.66
CA ILE A 256 -5.41 -19.59 -3.60
C ILE A 256 -6.44 -20.12 -2.60
N ARG A 257 -6.71 -21.45 -2.61
CA ARG A 257 -7.59 -22.13 -1.65
C ARG A 257 -8.99 -21.49 -1.58
N ASP A 258 -9.60 -21.22 -2.71
CA ASP A 258 -10.91 -20.59 -2.82
C ASP A 258 -12.05 -21.41 -2.17
N GLU A 259 -11.99 -22.75 -2.24
CA GLU A 259 -12.91 -23.63 -1.52
C GLU A 259 -12.77 -23.48 0.01
N ASN A 260 -11.53 -23.38 0.52
CA ASN A 260 -11.29 -23.12 1.93
C ASN A 260 -11.73 -21.70 2.34
N MET A 261 -11.49 -20.70 1.49
CA MET A 261 -12.03 -19.36 1.72
C MET A 261 -13.55 -19.37 1.85
N GLN A 262 -14.27 -20.10 0.97
CA GLN A 262 -15.73 -20.21 1.09
C GLN A 262 -16.14 -20.89 2.40
N ALA A 263 -15.44 -21.96 2.80
CA ALA A 263 -15.70 -22.62 4.06
C ALA A 263 -15.50 -21.70 5.27
N MET A 264 -14.43 -20.88 5.26
CA MET A 264 -14.20 -19.88 6.32
C MET A 264 -15.28 -18.79 6.34
N VAL A 265 -15.71 -18.30 5.16
CA VAL A 265 -16.81 -17.34 5.07
C VAL A 265 -18.11 -17.93 5.65
N ASP A 266 -18.45 -19.14 5.28
CA ASP A 266 -19.65 -19.83 5.79
C ASP A 266 -19.58 -20.03 7.31
N GLU A 267 -18.42 -20.42 7.82
CA GLU A 267 -18.17 -20.61 9.25
C GLU A 267 -18.32 -19.30 10.03
N VAL A 268 -17.65 -18.21 9.60
CA VAL A 268 -17.75 -16.93 10.32
C VAL A 268 -19.15 -16.34 10.26
N ARG A 269 -19.88 -16.53 9.16
CA ARG A 269 -21.30 -16.14 9.04
C ARG A 269 -22.18 -16.95 9.98
N ALA A 270 -21.99 -18.28 10.05
CA ALA A 270 -22.71 -19.15 10.99
C ALA A 270 -22.41 -18.76 12.45
N ASN A 271 -21.21 -18.27 12.74
CA ASN A 271 -20.80 -17.76 14.04
C ASN A 271 -21.22 -16.29 14.29
N GLY A 272 -22.07 -15.72 13.43
CA GLY A 272 -22.72 -14.43 13.62
C GLY A 272 -21.91 -13.23 13.17
N ALA A 273 -21.01 -13.37 12.19
CA ALA A 273 -20.36 -12.20 11.55
C ALA A 273 -21.41 -11.35 10.81
N ASP A 274 -21.50 -10.09 11.16
CA ASP A 274 -22.29 -9.08 10.47
C ASP A 274 -21.58 -8.55 9.22
N LEU A 275 -20.26 -8.50 9.24
CA LEU A 275 -19.38 -8.05 8.15
C LEU A 275 -18.24 -9.05 7.98
N VAL A 276 -17.92 -9.41 6.73
CA VAL A 276 -16.75 -10.25 6.39
C VAL A 276 -15.77 -9.45 5.54
N VAL A 277 -14.56 -9.32 6.04
CA VAL A 277 -13.44 -8.64 5.40
C VAL A 277 -12.39 -9.68 5.05
N CYS A 278 -12.02 -9.80 3.78
CA CYS A 278 -10.83 -10.53 3.34
C CYS A 278 -9.65 -9.57 3.30
N LEU A 279 -8.66 -9.78 4.17
CA LEU A 279 -7.38 -9.09 4.15
C LEU A 279 -6.44 -9.89 3.25
N SER A 280 -6.22 -9.42 2.04
CA SER A 280 -5.68 -10.22 0.95
C SER A 280 -4.34 -9.71 0.41
N HIS A 281 -3.46 -10.68 0.14
CA HIS A 281 -2.23 -10.46 -0.63
C HIS A 281 -2.19 -11.26 -1.94
N ASN A 282 -3.34 -11.62 -2.49
CA ASN A 282 -3.42 -12.36 -3.76
C ASN A 282 -2.95 -11.58 -4.99
N GLY A 283 -3.07 -10.25 -4.94
CA GLY A 283 -3.05 -9.37 -6.10
C GLY A 283 -4.44 -9.11 -6.67
N PHE A 284 -4.61 -7.94 -7.29
CA PHE A 284 -5.92 -7.38 -7.64
C PHE A 284 -6.76 -8.26 -8.57
N ASP A 285 -6.17 -8.83 -9.62
CA ASP A 285 -6.93 -9.67 -10.57
C ASP A 285 -7.39 -10.99 -9.94
N VAL A 286 -6.58 -11.59 -9.07
CA VAL A 286 -6.95 -12.80 -8.32
C VAL A 286 -8.05 -12.47 -7.31
N ASP A 287 -7.97 -11.33 -6.63
CA ASP A 287 -9.01 -10.86 -5.72
C ASP A 287 -10.33 -10.56 -6.44
N LYS A 288 -10.26 -9.97 -7.63
CA LYS A 288 -11.42 -9.75 -8.48
C LYS A 288 -12.07 -11.07 -8.90
N GLN A 289 -11.28 -12.09 -9.23
CA GLN A 289 -11.78 -13.42 -9.51
C GLN A 289 -12.39 -14.07 -8.26
N MET A 290 -11.71 -14.00 -7.12
CA MET A 290 -12.18 -14.53 -5.84
C MET A 290 -13.53 -13.92 -5.45
N ALA A 291 -13.69 -12.60 -5.58
CA ALA A 291 -14.96 -11.92 -5.34
C ALA A 291 -16.10 -12.38 -6.27
N GLY A 292 -15.77 -12.95 -7.43
CA GLY A 292 -16.74 -13.50 -8.37
C GLY A 292 -17.16 -14.93 -8.09
N ILE A 293 -16.35 -15.71 -7.35
CA ILE A 293 -16.59 -17.14 -7.08
C ILE A 293 -16.94 -17.43 -5.62
N VAL A 294 -16.31 -16.72 -4.66
CA VAL A 294 -16.61 -16.85 -3.23
C VAL A 294 -17.74 -15.90 -2.85
N THR A 295 -18.80 -16.46 -2.26
CA THR A 295 -19.97 -15.68 -1.86
C THR A 295 -19.91 -15.31 -0.37
N GLY A 296 -20.39 -14.10 -0.03
CA GLY A 296 -20.50 -13.68 1.37
C GLY A 296 -19.34 -12.84 1.90
N ILE A 297 -18.31 -12.54 1.08
CA ILE A 297 -17.32 -11.51 1.38
C ILE A 297 -17.93 -10.14 1.06
N ASP A 298 -17.85 -9.20 2.01
CA ASP A 298 -18.33 -7.81 1.81
C ASP A 298 -17.23 -6.90 1.30
N VAL A 299 -16.01 -7.05 1.85
CA VAL A 299 -14.85 -6.18 1.54
C VAL A 299 -13.63 -7.05 1.30
N ILE A 300 -12.90 -6.78 0.22
CA ILE A 300 -11.53 -7.28 0.02
C ILE A 300 -10.58 -6.08 0.10
N LEU A 301 -9.62 -6.15 1.02
CA LEU A 301 -8.50 -5.22 1.12
C LEU A 301 -7.31 -5.88 0.41
N SER A 302 -7.02 -5.40 -0.80
CA SER A 302 -6.11 -6.05 -1.75
C SER A 302 -4.69 -5.49 -1.66
N GLY A 303 -3.69 -6.38 -1.66
CA GLY A 303 -2.27 -6.08 -1.71
C GLY A 303 -1.57 -6.72 -2.92
N HIS A 304 -0.24 -6.78 -2.90
CA HIS A 304 0.67 -7.41 -3.85
C HIS A 304 0.92 -6.66 -5.16
N THR A 305 -0.11 -6.25 -5.89
CA THR A 305 0.07 -5.59 -7.19
C THR A 305 0.40 -4.10 -7.08
N HIS A 306 0.45 -3.57 -5.85
CA HIS A 306 0.77 -2.16 -5.55
C HIS A 306 -0.16 -1.14 -6.20
N ASP A 307 -1.32 -1.57 -6.67
CA ASP A 307 -2.30 -0.69 -7.30
C ASP A 307 -2.82 0.35 -6.30
N ALA A 308 -2.87 1.60 -6.73
CA ALA A 308 -3.41 2.70 -5.95
C ALA A 308 -4.70 3.21 -6.61
N LEU A 309 -5.85 2.80 -6.09
CA LEU A 309 -7.14 3.13 -6.69
C LEU A 309 -7.89 4.16 -5.84
N PRO A 310 -8.23 5.34 -6.40
CA PRO A 310 -8.98 6.35 -5.67
C PRO A 310 -10.42 5.93 -5.34
N GLU A 311 -10.95 4.95 -6.05
CA GLU A 311 -12.29 4.40 -5.86
C GLU A 311 -12.25 2.88 -5.79
N PRO A 312 -13.01 2.23 -4.87
CA PRO A 312 -13.12 0.78 -4.84
C PRO A 312 -13.78 0.22 -6.10
N VAL A 313 -13.36 -0.99 -6.48
CA VAL A 313 -14.00 -1.74 -7.57
C VAL A 313 -15.06 -2.66 -6.98
N LEU A 314 -16.25 -2.68 -7.61
CA LEU A 314 -17.34 -3.55 -7.20
C LEU A 314 -17.39 -4.82 -8.05
N VAL A 315 -17.45 -5.98 -7.39
CA VAL A 315 -17.76 -7.28 -8.02
C VAL A 315 -18.99 -7.84 -7.30
N GLY A 316 -20.12 -7.79 -7.97
CA GLY A 316 -21.40 -8.10 -7.32
C GLY A 316 -21.70 -7.14 -6.18
N LYS A 317 -21.66 -7.64 -4.93
CA LYS A 317 -21.83 -6.83 -3.69
C LYS A 317 -20.50 -6.58 -2.97
N THR A 318 -19.45 -7.25 -3.35
CA THR A 318 -18.13 -7.14 -2.73
C THR A 318 -17.41 -5.89 -3.25
N ILE A 319 -16.87 -5.08 -2.36
CA ILE A 319 -15.97 -3.97 -2.72
C ILE A 319 -14.51 -4.42 -2.61
N ILE A 320 -13.69 -4.05 -3.58
CA ILE A 320 -12.23 -4.30 -3.57
C ILE A 320 -11.51 -2.97 -3.46
N VAL A 321 -10.67 -2.84 -2.45
CA VAL A 321 -9.89 -1.64 -2.14
C VAL A 321 -8.41 -1.93 -2.37
N ALA A 322 -7.71 -1.08 -3.11
CA ALA A 322 -6.28 -1.18 -3.38
C ALA A 322 -5.57 0.08 -2.91
N SER A 323 -4.62 -0.06 -1.98
CA SER A 323 -4.04 1.02 -1.19
C SER A 323 -2.61 1.40 -1.57
N GLY A 324 -2.15 1.00 -2.76
CA GLY A 324 -0.79 1.28 -3.23
C GLY A 324 0.28 0.53 -2.44
N SER A 325 1.44 1.15 -2.25
CA SER A 325 2.59 0.52 -1.59
C SER A 325 3.52 1.52 -0.91
N ASN A 326 4.60 1.03 -0.27
CA ASN A 326 5.72 1.80 0.28
C ASN A 326 5.30 2.90 1.30
N GLY A 327 4.17 2.70 1.98
CA GLY A 327 3.63 3.70 2.89
C GLY A 327 3.20 5.00 2.22
N LYS A 328 3.04 5.01 0.89
CA LYS A 328 2.66 6.18 0.09
C LYS A 328 1.21 6.58 0.30
N PHE A 329 0.35 5.63 0.68
CA PHE A 329 -1.07 5.83 0.89
C PHE A 329 -1.56 5.16 2.17
N VAL A 330 -2.68 5.68 2.66
CA VAL A 330 -3.54 5.03 3.64
C VAL A 330 -4.96 5.05 3.08
N SER A 331 -5.62 3.91 2.99
CA SER A 331 -7.06 3.87 2.70
C SER A 331 -7.87 3.96 3.98
N ARG A 332 -8.91 4.81 3.96
CA ARG A 332 -9.99 4.82 4.93
C ARG A 332 -11.27 4.33 4.25
N VAL A 333 -11.90 3.34 4.84
CA VAL A 333 -13.18 2.79 4.37
C VAL A 333 -14.18 2.86 5.52
N ASP A 334 -15.17 3.74 5.40
CA ASP A 334 -16.28 3.82 6.33
C ASP A 334 -17.50 3.09 5.76
N LEU A 335 -18.09 2.19 6.54
CA LEU A 335 -19.16 1.27 6.14
C LEU A 335 -20.41 1.50 6.99
N ASP A 336 -21.58 1.49 6.37
CA ASP A 336 -22.88 1.43 7.04
C ASP A 336 -23.36 -0.02 7.05
N VAL A 337 -23.30 -0.67 8.21
CA VAL A 337 -23.69 -2.07 8.40
C VAL A 337 -24.92 -2.14 9.30
N ARG A 338 -25.99 -2.75 8.80
CA ARG A 338 -27.25 -2.89 9.51
C ARG A 338 -27.83 -4.30 9.33
N ASN A 339 -28.18 -4.95 10.43
CA ASN A 339 -28.78 -6.29 10.41
C ASN A 339 -27.94 -7.30 9.59
N GLY A 340 -26.62 -7.27 9.77
CA GLY A 340 -25.69 -8.18 9.08
C GLY A 340 -25.54 -7.90 7.57
N GLN A 341 -25.87 -6.71 7.11
CA GLN A 341 -25.74 -6.30 5.71
C GLN A 341 -25.03 -4.95 5.57
N MET A 342 -24.10 -4.88 4.64
CA MET A 342 -23.48 -3.62 4.21
C MET A 342 -24.48 -2.85 3.34
N MET A 343 -24.95 -1.70 3.85
CA MET A 343 -25.92 -0.83 3.18
C MET A 343 -25.27 0.22 2.29
N GLY A 344 -24.00 0.51 2.53
CA GLY A 344 -23.23 1.48 1.75
C GLY A 344 -21.84 1.70 2.33
N PHE A 345 -21.03 2.45 1.61
CA PHE A 345 -19.67 2.76 2.02
C PHE A 345 -19.23 4.15 1.55
N ARG A 346 -18.21 4.68 2.21
CA ARG A 346 -17.36 5.76 1.72
C ARG A 346 -15.91 5.34 1.78
N HIS A 347 -15.14 5.71 0.78
CA HIS A 347 -13.71 5.42 0.69
C HIS A 347 -12.92 6.68 0.41
N LYS A 348 -11.72 6.75 0.96
CA LYS A 348 -10.71 7.73 0.58
C LYS A 348 -9.33 7.08 0.60
N LEU A 349 -8.63 7.15 -0.52
CA LEU A 349 -7.22 6.86 -0.62
C LEU A 349 -6.45 8.15 -0.30
N ILE A 350 -5.80 8.19 0.86
CA ILE A 350 -5.12 9.38 1.39
C ILE A 350 -3.63 9.31 1.03
N PRO A 351 -3.15 10.19 0.13
CA PRO A 351 -1.73 10.23 -0.22
C PRO A 351 -0.92 10.86 0.92
N ILE A 352 0.20 10.25 1.25
CA ILE A 352 1.09 10.68 2.33
C ILE A 352 2.17 11.61 1.75
N PHE A 353 1.86 12.90 1.64
CA PHE A 353 2.82 13.93 1.26
C PHE A 353 3.68 14.33 2.46
N SER A 354 4.96 13.97 2.43
CA SER A 354 5.84 14.10 3.60
C SER A 354 6.12 15.55 4.03
N ASP A 355 5.98 16.49 3.10
CA ASP A 355 6.19 17.93 3.38
C ASP A 355 4.90 18.64 3.80
N VAL A 356 3.78 17.91 3.86
CA VAL A 356 2.44 18.42 4.22
C VAL A 356 1.91 17.81 5.50
N ILE A 357 2.15 16.50 5.69
CA ILE A 357 1.71 15.76 6.87
C ILE A 357 2.84 15.78 7.91
N GLU A 358 2.55 16.31 9.09
CA GLU A 358 3.50 16.33 10.20
C GLU A 358 3.77 14.90 10.72
N PRO A 359 5.02 14.57 11.04
CA PRO A 359 5.35 13.25 11.57
C PRO A 359 4.79 13.05 12.99
N ASP A 360 4.32 11.86 13.30
CA ASP A 360 4.07 11.43 14.67
C ASP A 360 5.40 11.27 15.41
N ALA A 361 5.55 11.97 16.53
CA ALA A 361 6.82 12.05 17.26
C ALA A 361 7.26 10.73 17.86
N GLU A 362 6.31 9.89 18.33
CA GLU A 362 6.63 8.61 18.96
C GLU A 362 7.09 7.60 17.91
N VAL A 363 6.37 7.50 16.78
CA VAL A 363 6.77 6.60 15.69
C VAL A 363 8.07 7.07 15.04
N ALA A 364 8.27 8.39 14.85
CA ALA A 364 9.52 8.95 14.35
C ALA A 364 10.72 8.55 15.23
N LYS A 365 10.56 8.61 16.55
CA LYS A 365 11.59 8.19 17.52
C LYS A 365 11.92 6.69 17.41
N VAL A 366 10.91 5.84 17.22
CA VAL A 366 11.14 4.39 17.01
C VAL A 366 11.92 4.18 15.70
N ILE A 367 11.48 4.79 14.60
CA ILE A 367 12.17 4.70 13.30
C ILE A 367 13.63 5.16 13.41
N ASP A 368 13.87 6.31 14.06
CA ASP A 368 15.23 6.84 14.20
C ASP A 368 16.12 5.91 15.04
N ALA A 369 15.56 5.28 16.09
CA ALA A 369 16.27 4.30 16.89
C ALA A 369 16.65 3.04 16.10
N GLN A 370 15.73 2.52 15.26
CA GLN A 370 16.01 1.34 14.42
C GLN A 370 17.08 1.64 13.34
N ARG A 371 17.09 2.85 12.81
CA ARG A 371 18.01 3.24 11.73
C ARG A 371 19.37 3.72 12.24
N ALA A 372 19.45 4.24 13.45
CA ALA A 372 20.67 4.85 14.02
C ALA A 372 21.95 4.02 13.85
N PRO A 373 21.96 2.69 14.04
CA PRO A 373 23.16 1.88 13.84
C PRO A 373 23.70 1.90 12.41
N TYR A 374 22.85 2.18 11.43
CA TYR A 374 23.12 2.05 9.98
C TYR A 374 23.20 3.42 9.27
N GLU A 375 22.87 4.53 9.94
CA GLU A 375 22.76 5.85 9.28
C GLU A 375 24.05 6.33 8.60
N THR A 376 25.20 5.99 9.15
CA THR A 376 26.50 6.38 8.53
C THR A 376 26.66 5.69 7.16
N GLU A 377 26.39 4.40 7.09
CA GLU A 377 26.48 3.62 5.86
C GLU A 377 25.38 4.01 4.86
N LEU A 378 24.14 4.19 5.35
CA LEU A 378 23.01 4.59 4.51
C LEU A 378 23.14 5.98 3.89
N ARG A 379 23.97 6.87 4.48
CA ARG A 379 24.22 8.22 3.97
C ARG A 379 25.48 8.32 3.12
N GLU A 380 26.26 7.26 2.99
CA GLU A 380 27.42 7.25 2.14
C GLU A 380 27.01 7.51 0.68
N VAL A 381 27.67 8.48 0.05
CA VAL A 381 27.46 8.79 -1.36
C VAL A 381 28.34 7.86 -2.20
N ILE A 382 27.76 6.80 -2.73
CA ILE A 382 28.45 5.80 -3.57
C ILE A 382 28.50 6.17 -5.06
N GLY A 383 27.67 7.12 -5.50
CA GLY A 383 27.63 7.58 -6.88
C GLY A 383 26.71 8.79 -7.05
N ARG A 384 26.74 9.37 -8.24
CA ARG A 384 25.87 10.46 -8.66
C ARG A 384 25.40 10.23 -10.08
N THR A 385 24.14 10.47 -10.37
CA THR A 385 23.62 10.51 -11.73
C THR A 385 24.10 11.76 -12.47
N ALA A 386 24.12 11.72 -13.80
CA ALA A 386 24.29 12.93 -14.60
C ALA A 386 23.10 13.90 -14.36
N GLU A 387 23.30 15.19 -14.66
CA GLU A 387 22.34 16.26 -14.31
C GLU A 387 20.94 16.05 -14.89
N ASP A 388 20.83 15.41 -16.07
CA ASP A 388 19.62 15.18 -16.82
C ASP A 388 19.08 13.73 -16.69
N GLN A 389 19.75 12.88 -15.87
CA GLN A 389 19.40 11.47 -15.72
C GLN A 389 18.75 11.19 -14.38
N THR A 390 17.71 10.38 -14.43
CA THR A 390 17.02 9.86 -13.24
C THR A 390 17.09 8.34 -13.26
N LEU A 391 17.56 7.76 -12.16
CA LEU A 391 17.44 6.31 -11.96
C LEU A 391 16.06 6.02 -11.40
N TYR A 392 15.33 5.15 -12.09
CA TYR A 392 14.03 4.65 -11.63
C TYR A 392 13.91 3.16 -11.92
N ARG A 393 13.23 2.46 -11.04
CA ARG A 393 12.78 1.09 -11.18
C ARG A 393 11.27 1.09 -11.41
N ARG A 394 10.68 -0.04 -11.72
CA ARG A 394 9.25 -0.21 -11.99
C ARG A 394 8.80 0.29 -13.37
N GLY A 395 9.50 -0.17 -14.39
CA GLY A 395 8.91 -0.30 -15.71
C GLY A 395 8.66 -1.79 -15.94
N ASN A 396 7.51 -2.18 -16.50
CA ASN A 396 7.21 -3.61 -16.74
C ASN A 396 8.19 -4.29 -17.70
N PHE A 397 8.97 -3.53 -18.43
CA PHE A 397 9.98 -4.06 -19.37
C PHE A 397 11.40 -3.72 -18.95
N ASN A 398 11.69 -2.48 -18.63
CA ASN A 398 12.97 -2.07 -18.09
C ASN A 398 12.86 -0.68 -17.41
N GLY A 399 13.82 -0.40 -16.53
CA GLY A 399 14.04 0.91 -15.97
C GLY A 399 15.53 1.25 -15.99
N THR A 400 15.89 2.52 -15.86
CA THR A 400 17.30 2.93 -15.85
C THR A 400 18.08 2.34 -14.67
N TRP A 401 17.36 1.97 -13.58
CA TRP A 401 17.95 1.25 -12.45
C TRP A 401 18.22 -0.22 -12.80
N ASP A 402 17.35 -0.85 -13.57
CA ASP A 402 17.53 -2.23 -14.02
C ASP A 402 18.71 -2.33 -14.99
N ASP A 403 18.89 -1.36 -15.89
CA ASP A 403 20.05 -1.26 -16.77
C ASP A 403 21.36 -1.16 -15.95
N LEU A 404 21.37 -0.33 -14.89
CA LEU A 404 22.53 -0.21 -14.01
C LEU A 404 22.86 -1.54 -13.31
N ILE A 405 21.85 -2.24 -12.80
CA ILE A 405 22.01 -3.56 -12.15
C ILE A 405 22.54 -4.58 -13.15
N CYS A 406 21.96 -4.68 -14.34
CA CYS A 406 22.39 -5.61 -15.37
C CYS A 406 23.84 -5.34 -15.82
N ASN A 407 24.18 -4.09 -16.05
CA ASN A 407 25.55 -3.72 -16.41
C ASN A 407 26.56 -4.08 -15.30
N ALA A 408 26.22 -3.79 -14.04
CA ALA A 408 27.05 -4.19 -12.91
C ALA A 408 27.25 -5.70 -12.81
N LEU A 409 26.20 -6.51 -13.04
CA LEU A 409 26.30 -7.97 -13.07
C LEU A 409 27.19 -8.47 -14.19
N ILE A 410 27.11 -7.88 -15.39
CA ILE A 410 27.98 -8.23 -16.53
C ILE A 410 29.44 -7.94 -16.19
N GLU A 411 29.72 -6.73 -15.68
CA GLU A 411 31.09 -6.28 -15.38
C GLU A 411 31.72 -7.03 -14.21
N GLU A 412 30.97 -7.22 -13.10
CA GLU A 412 31.51 -7.79 -11.87
C GLU A 412 31.51 -9.33 -11.84
N ARG A 413 30.72 -9.96 -12.69
CA ARG A 413 30.58 -11.42 -12.74
C ARG A 413 31.07 -12.06 -14.02
N ASP A 414 31.62 -11.26 -14.94
CA ASP A 414 32.06 -11.70 -16.27
C ASP A 414 30.96 -12.51 -16.98
N ALA A 415 29.74 -11.99 -16.92
CA ALA A 415 28.56 -12.65 -17.47
C ALA A 415 28.29 -12.18 -18.89
N ASP A 416 27.94 -13.11 -19.79
CA ASP A 416 27.54 -12.80 -21.17
C ASP A 416 26.13 -12.16 -21.22
N ILE A 417 25.27 -12.51 -20.26
CA ILE A 417 23.88 -12.06 -20.18
C ILE A 417 23.52 -11.80 -18.73
N ALA A 418 22.87 -10.68 -18.45
CA ALA A 418 22.28 -10.38 -17.16
C ALA A 418 20.77 -10.10 -17.29
N LEU A 419 20.01 -10.58 -16.33
CA LEU A 419 18.56 -10.36 -16.21
C LEU A 419 18.27 -9.75 -14.85
N SER A 420 17.46 -8.70 -14.83
CA SER A 420 16.90 -8.10 -13.61
C SER A 420 15.38 -8.13 -13.71
N PRO A 421 14.67 -8.57 -12.66
CA PRO A 421 13.22 -8.50 -12.68
C PRO A 421 12.76 -7.04 -12.70
N GLY A 422 11.86 -6.69 -13.63
CA GLY A 422 11.38 -5.33 -13.84
C GLY A 422 10.32 -4.85 -12.84
N VAL A 423 10.26 -5.43 -11.65
CA VAL A 423 9.19 -5.15 -10.65
C VAL A 423 9.51 -3.94 -9.79
#